data_b3146603b7fa8b542c91972e3e566804
#
_entry.id   b3146603b7fa8b542c91972e3e566804
#
_cell.length_a   1.000
_cell.length_b   1.000
_cell.length_c   1.000
_cell.angle_alpha   90.00
_cell.angle_beta   90.00
_cell.angle_gamma   90.00
#
_symmetry.space_group_name_H-M   'P 1'
#
loop_
_entity.id
_entity.type
_entity.pdbx_description
1 polymer ?
#
loop_
_entity_poly.entity_id
_entity_poly.type
_entity_poly.pdbx_seq_one_letter_code
_entity_poly.pdbx_strand_id
1 'polypeptide(L)'
;MARKYGIREVFATLQGEGAQAGSPAVFLRFAGCNLGYDVCPWCDTDWVKAVYSEDVDGTLALVRAAAQEGFGGERPGLLLVATGGEPSLQLDRPLSDALRARGYRISMESNGSRPVDRSLVDWLTVSPKQEAFAQKEGDELKVLFTGLNAPGITPTVDAVRRIAEGTRFGNYFLQPIDIPETGGPNYTEAVQAVMELGPPWRLSVQTHKVTGIP
;
A
#
# COMPACT_ATOMS: atom_id res chain seq x y z
N MET A 1 -4.78 18.10 24.11
CA MET A 1 -4.61 16.65 24.13
C MET A 1 -3.74 16.26 22.96
N ALA A 2 -2.82 15.29 23.13
CA ALA A 2 -2.02 14.76 22.03
C ALA A 2 -2.93 14.09 20.98
N ARG A 3 -2.56 14.20 19.71
CA ARG A 3 -3.27 13.50 18.61
C ARG A 3 -3.17 11.99 18.83
N LYS A 4 -4.24 11.27 18.56
CA LYS A 4 -4.29 9.82 18.60
C LYS A 4 -4.40 9.27 17.17
N TYR A 5 -3.70 8.15 16.92
CA TYR A 5 -3.74 7.39 15.66
C TYR A 5 -4.55 6.12 15.89
N GLY A 6 -5.54 5.90 15.05
CA GLY A 6 -6.29 4.66 15.03
C GLY A 6 -5.51 3.59 14.27
N ILE A 7 -5.02 2.58 14.97
CA ILE A 7 -4.18 1.53 14.39
C ILE A 7 -4.95 0.21 14.41
N ARG A 8 -4.97 -0.48 13.27
CA ARG A 8 -5.56 -1.81 13.14
C ARG A 8 -4.60 -2.89 13.61
N GLU A 9 -3.37 -2.85 13.12
CA GLU A 9 -2.32 -3.81 13.46
C GLU A 9 -0.92 -3.27 13.16
N VAL A 10 0.09 -3.85 13.80
CA VAL A 10 1.50 -3.61 13.50
C VAL A 10 2.21 -4.95 13.52
N PHE A 11 2.94 -5.30 12.46
CA PHE A 11 3.63 -6.58 12.34
C PHE A 11 4.88 -6.48 11.47
N ALA A 12 5.82 -7.39 11.66
CA ALA A 12 7.04 -7.50 10.89
C ALA A 12 6.90 -8.60 9.82
N THR A 13 7.32 -8.30 8.59
CA THR A 13 7.30 -9.23 7.47
C THR A 13 8.22 -8.74 6.34
N LEU A 14 8.02 -9.22 5.11
CA LEU A 14 8.61 -8.64 3.90
C LEU A 14 7.56 -7.84 3.14
N GLN A 15 7.96 -6.72 2.51
CA GLN A 15 7.10 -6.09 1.51
C GLN A 15 6.83 -7.09 0.38
N GLY A 16 5.57 -7.38 0.14
CA GLY A 16 5.16 -8.42 -0.82
C GLY A 16 4.88 -7.91 -2.23
N GLU A 17 4.92 -6.59 -2.48
CA GLU A 17 4.38 -5.99 -3.70
C GLU A 17 5.30 -4.91 -4.28
N GLY A 18 5.16 -4.65 -5.58
CA GLY A 18 5.78 -3.53 -6.27
C GLY A 18 7.31 -3.57 -6.31
N ALA A 19 7.93 -2.39 -6.39
CA ALA A 19 9.38 -2.24 -6.55
C ALA A 19 10.17 -2.62 -5.29
N GLN A 20 9.53 -2.60 -4.12
CA GLN A 20 10.17 -2.92 -2.84
C GLN A 20 9.92 -4.36 -2.38
N ALA A 21 9.32 -5.21 -3.24
CA ALA A 21 9.05 -6.61 -2.93
C ALA A 21 10.32 -7.34 -2.46
N GLY A 22 10.19 -8.15 -1.39
CA GLY A 22 11.27 -8.87 -0.74
C GLY A 22 12.05 -8.09 0.31
N SER A 23 11.76 -6.79 0.50
CA SER A 23 12.43 -5.97 1.52
C SER A 23 11.88 -6.25 2.92
N PRO A 24 12.74 -6.46 3.96
CA PRO A 24 12.30 -6.53 5.35
C PRO A 24 11.56 -5.26 5.76
N ALA A 25 10.38 -5.39 6.35
CA ALA A 25 9.50 -4.28 6.66
C ALA A 25 8.69 -4.49 7.94
N VAL A 26 8.42 -3.39 8.64
CA VAL A 26 7.36 -3.31 9.64
C VAL A 26 6.16 -2.64 9.01
N PHE A 27 5.03 -3.31 9.01
CA PHE A 27 3.76 -2.76 8.54
C PHE A 27 3.04 -2.05 9.68
N LEU A 28 2.70 -0.80 9.48
CA LEU A 28 1.82 -0.01 10.33
C LEU A 28 0.49 0.20 9.60
N ARG A 29 -0.50 -0.62 9.95
CA ARG A 29 -1.81 -0.58 9.32
C ARG A 29 -2.76 0.30 10.11
N PHE A 30 -3.09 1.45 9.55
CA PHE A 30 -4.10 2.37 10.11
C PHE A 30 -5.52 1.85 9.90
N ALA A 31 -6.39 2.15 10.85
CA ALA A 31 -7.84 1.97 10.70
C ALA A 31 -8.46 3.18 9.98
N GLY A 32 -9.57 2.94 9.29
CA GLY A 32 -10.32 3.97 8.56
C GLY A 32 -9.88 4.13 7.12
N CYS A 33 -10.86 4.18 6.22
CA CYS A 33 -10.69 4.44 4.80
C CYS A 33 -11.77 5.43 4.34
N ASN A 34 -11.39 6.35 3.46
CA ASN A 34 -12.33 7.34 2.91
C ASN A 34 -13.10 6.85 1.68
N LEU A 35 -12.72 5.70 1.09
CA LEU A 35 -13.43 5.12 -0.06
C LEU A 35 -14.46 4.07 0.37
N GLY A 36 -14.11 3.22 1.34
CA GLY A 36 -15.00 2.21 1.88
C GLY A 36 -15.27 1.02 0.94
N TYR A 37 -16.15 0.12 1.40
CA TYR A 37 -16.53 -1.07 0.63
C TYR A 37 -17.46 -0.77 -0.55
N ASP A 38 -18.10 0.41 -0.58
CA ASP A 38 -18.89 0.83 -1.75
C ASP A 38 -18.04 1.01 -3.01
N VAL A 39 -16.78 1.42 -2.83
CA VAL A 39 -15.81 1.55 -3.93
C VAL A 39 -14.99 0.27 -4.10
N CYS A 40 -14.66 -0.39 -3.00
CA CYS A 40 -13.80 -1.57 -2.97
C CYS A 40 -14.52 -2.76 -2.31
N PRO A 41 -15.57 -3.35 -2.92
CA PRO A 41 -16.29 -4.48 -2.32
C PRO A 41 -15.42 -5.74 -2.16
N TRP A 42 -14.32 -5.81 -2.90
CA TRP A 42 -13.32 -6.88 -2.91
C TRP A 42 -12.14 -6.60 -1.96
N CYS A 43 -12.21 -5.56 -1.12
CA CYS A 43 -11.13 -5.21 -0.20
C CYS A 43 -10.84 -6.35 0.79
N ASP A 44 -9.62 -6.88 0.75
CA ASP A 44 -9.14 -7.96 1.62
C ASP A 44 -8.60 -7.45 2.98
N THR A 45 -8.62 -6.15 3.19
CA THR A 45 -8.10 -5.52 4.41
C THR A 45 -9.23 -5.18 5.39
N ASP A 46 -9.15 -5.70 6.61
CA ASP A 46 -10.00 -5.23 7.71
C ASP A 46 -9.43 -3.92 8.29
N TRP A 47 -10.02 -2.81 7.89
CA TRP A 47 -9.64 -1.47 8.31
C TRP A 47 -10.72 -0.76 9.14
N VAL A 48 -11.87 -1.39 9.36
CA VAL A 48 -13.05 -0.71 9.92
C VAL A 48 -12.84 -0.27 11.36
N LYS A 49 -12.22 -1.14 12.18
CA LYS A 49 -12.07 -0.90 13.61
C LYS A 49 -10.61 -0.82 14.03
N ALA A 50 -10.25 0.28 14.71
CA ALA A 50 -8.98 0.37 15.38
C ALA A 50 -8.91 -0.62 16.56
N VAL A 51 -7.80 -1.36 16.65
CA VAL A 51 -7.47 -2.19 17.82
C VAL A 51 -6.73 -1.35 18.86
N TYR A 52 -5.91 -0.40 18.38
CA TYR A 52 -5.15 0.52 19.21
C TYR A 52 -5.54 1.97 18.90
N SER A 53 -5.49 2.82 19.92
CA SER A 53 -5.67 4.27 19.79
C SER A 53 -4.55 4.96 20.55
N GLU A 54 -3.43 5.22 19.85
CA GLU A 54 -2.16 5.61 20.43
C GLU A 54 -1.70 6.99 19.95
N ASP A 55 -0.94 7.69 20.78
CA ASP A 55 -0.18 8.86 20.35
C ASP A 55 1.14 8.44 19.67
N VAL A 56 2.02 9.40 19.41
CA VAL A 56 3.32 9.14 18.77
C VAL A 56 4.13 8.10 19.54
N ASP A 57 4.27 8.27 20.85
CA ASP A 57 5.09 7.38 21.69
C ASP A 57 4.51 5.97 21.76
N GLY A 58 3.19 5.86 21.94
CA GLY A 58 2.49 4.58 21.91
C GLY A 58 2.61 3.88 20.55
N THR A 59 2.50 4.63 19.45
CA THR A 59 2.69 4.08 18.09
C THR A 59 4.12 3.59 17.89
N LEU A 60 5.13 4.35 18.32
CA LEU A 60 6.53 3.90 18.28
C LEU A 60 6.77 2.64 19.11
N ALA A 61 6.11 2.51 20.27
CA ALA A 61 6.23 1.31 21.10
C ALA A 61 5.70 0.07 20.37
N LEU A 62 4.56 0.16 19.67
CA LEU A 62 4.03 -0.92 18.84
C LEU A 62 4.97 -1.29 17.69
N VAL A 63 5.48 -0.30 16.97
CA VAL A 63 6.43 -0.51 15.85
C VAL A 63 7.70 -1.19 16.35
N ARG A 64 8.25 -0.74 17.49
CA ARG A 64 9.43 -1.36 18.11
C ARG A 64 9.17 -2.79 18.53
N ALA A 65 8.01 -3.08 19.13
CA ALA A 65 7.65 -4.44 19.53
C ALA A 65 7.62 -5.39 18.33
N ALA A 66 6.99 -4.97 17.22
CA ALA A 66 6.97 -5.75 15.98
C ALA A 66 8.38 -5.94 15.39
N ALA A 67 9.22 -4.90 15.36
CA ALA A 67 10.61 -5.02 14.91
C ALA A 67 11.43 -5.95 15.81
N GLN A 68 11.20 -5.93 17.13
CA GLN A 68 11.85 -6.84 18.07
C GLN A 68 11.45 -8.29 17.82
N GLU A 69 10.17 -8.55 17.59
CA GLU A 69 9.65 -9.90 17.33
C GLU A 69 10.17 -10.46 16.00
N GLY A 70 10.08 -9.68 14.90
CA GLY A 70 10.43 -10.19 13.58
C GLY A 70 11.91 -10.14 13.24
N PHE A 71 12.66 -9.16 13.76
CA PHE A 71 14.05 -8.90 13.36
C PHE A 71 15.05 -8.85 14.52
N GLY A 72 14.62 -9.09 15.76
CA GLY A 72 15.46 -8.98 16.94
C GLY A 72 15.79 -7.53 17.31
N GLY A 73 15.07 -6.56 16.79
CA GLY A 73 15.19 -5.12 17.11
C GLY A 73 15.11 -4.19 15.91
N GLU A 74 15.05 -2.90 16.20
CA GLU A 74 15.09 -1.84 15.20
C GLU A 74 16.47 -1.78 14.53
N ARG A 75 16.50 -1.54 13.22
CA ARG A 75 17.75 -1.43 12.44
C ARG A 75 17.67 -0.19 11.53
N PRO A 76 18.74 0.59 11.42
CA PRO A 76 18.77 1.72 10.47
C PRO A 76 18.47 1.27 9.05
N GLY A 77 17.57 1.99 8.38
CA GLY A 77 17.13 1.68 7.02
C GLY A 77 16.04 0.62 6.91
N LEU A 78 15.56 0.05 8.03
CA LEU A 78 14.41 -0.85 8.02
C LEU A 78 13.19 -0.12 7.43
N LEU A 79 12.48 -0.78 6.53
CA LEU A 79 11.31 -0.21 5.90
C LEU A 79 10.14 -0.17 6.90
N LEU A 80 9.47 0.96 7.01
CA LEU A 80 8.15 1.07 7.62
C LEU A 80 7.14 1.28 6.52
N VAL A 81 6.21 0.35 6.36
CA VAL A 81 5.10 0.46 5.39
C VAL A 81 3.88 1.01 6.10
N ALA A 82 3.60 2.29 5.89
CA ALA A 82 2.36 2.92 6.32
C ALA A 82 1.25 2.54 5.34
N THR A 83 0.30 1.76 5.80
CA THR A 83 -0.79 1.19 5.01
C THR A 83 -2.10 1.18 5.82
N GLY A 84 -3.08 0.40 5.42
CA GLY A 84 -4.33 0.17 6.16
C GLY A 84 -5.55 0.44 5.31
N GLY A 85 -6.52 1.18 5.82
CA GLY A 85 -7.59 1.75 5.02
C GLY A 85 -7.01 2.81 4.07
N GLU A 86 -6.80 4.03 4.59
CA GLU A 86 -6.06 5.06 3.85
C GLU A 86 -5.10 5.78 4.81
N PRO A 87 -3.77 5.52 4.71
CA PRO A 87 -2.79 6.06 5.66
C PRO A 87 -2.63 7.58 5.58
N SER A 88 -2.91 8.20 4.43
CA SER A 88 -2.82 9.66 4.26
C SER A 88 -3.83 10.44 5.10
N LEU A 89 -4.82 9.77 5.69
CA LEU A 89 -5.75 10.37 6.66
C LEU A 89 -5.08 10.60 8.02
N GLN A 90 -4.07 9.82 8.35
CA GLN A 90 -3.53 9.76 9.70
C GLN A 90 -2.05 10.07 9.81
N LEU A 91 -1.20 9.59 8.89
CA LEU A 91 0.23 9.87 8.92
C LEU A 91 0.47 11.39 8.82
N ASP A 92 1.14 11.94 9.81
CA ASP A 92 1.45 13.36 9.90
C ASP A 92 2.94 13.60 10.21
N ARG A 93 3.32 14.88 10.27
CA ARG A 93 4.70 15.29 10.53
C ARG A 93 5.25 14.75 11.85
N PRO A 94 4.54 14.89 13.01
CA PRO A 94 5.06 14.38 14.27
C PRO A 94 5.39 12.89 14.25
N LEU A 95 4.50 12.05 13.67
CA LEU A 95 4.73 10.61 13.58
C LEU A 95 5.83 10.28 12.58
N SER A 96 5.84 10.92 11.41
CA SER A 96 6.87 10.72 10.40
C SER A 96 8.27 11.05 10.93
N ASP A 97 8.43 12.21 11.58
CA ASP A 97 9.72 12.65 12.13
C ASP A 97 10.19 11.70 13.25
N ALA A 98 9.29 11.26 14.11
CA ALA A 98 9.59 10.32 15.18
C ALA A 98 10.06 8.95 14.66
N LEU A 99 9.42 8.42 13.61
CA LEU A 99 9.83 7.18 12.94
C LEU A 99 11.20 7.33 12.26
N ARG A 100 11.44 8.44 11.56
CA ARG A 100 12.75 8.73 10.96
C ARG A 100 13.86 8.88 11.99
N ALA A 101 13.57 9.51 13.13
CA ALA A 101 14.53 9.62 14.24
C ALA A 101 14.96 8.24 14.78
N ARG A 102 14.14 7.20 14.60
CA ARG A 102 14.47 5.78 14.91
C ARG A 102 15.20 5.07 13.76
N GLY A 103 15.44 5.73 12.64
CA GLY A 103 16.15 5.17 11.49
C GLY A 103 15.28 4.44 10.48
N TYR A 104 13.94 4.50 10.58
CA TYR A 104 13.05 3.91 9.58
C TYR A 104 13.04 4.70 8.28
N ARG A 105 12.94 4.00 7.15
CA ARG A 105 12.56 4.54 5.86
C ARG A 105 11.06 4.36 5.69
N ILE A 106 10.32 5.43 5.45
CA ILE A 106 8.86 5.40 5.41
C ILE A 106 8.37 5.21 3.97
N SER A 107 7.70 4.09 3.71
CA SER A 107 6.92 3.83 2.49
C SER A 107 5.44 3.99 2.81
N MET A 108 4.67 4.61 1.92
CA MET A 108 3.22 4.73 2.05
C MET A 108 2.52 4.06 0.88
N GLU A 109 1.52 3.23 1.19
CA GLU A 109 0.58 2.62 0.24
C GLU A 109 -0.74 3.39 0.27
N SER A 110 -0.93 4.35 -0.64
CA SER A 110 -2.13 5.20 -0.69
C SER A 110 -3.06 4.83 -1.84
N ASN A 111 -4.37 5.00 -1.65
CA ASN A 111 -5.35 4.91 -2.73
C ASN A 111 -5.34 6.11 -3.68
N GLY A 112 -4.57 7.14 -3.36
CA GLY A 112 -4.39 8.33 -4.20
C GLY A 112 -5.61 9.24 -4.35
N SER A 113 -6.69 9.01 -3.63
CA SER A 113 -7.92 9.82 -3.71
C SER A 113 -7.74 11.27 -3.24
N ARG A 114 -6.65 11.55 -2.55
CA ARG A 114 -6.25 12.88 -2.05
C ARG A 114 -4.75 13.09 -2.20
N PRO A 115 -4.29 14.36 -2.29
CA PRO A 115 -2.87 14.65 -2.32
C PRO A 115 -2.17 14.21 -1.03
N VAL A 116 -0.96 13.67 -1.20
CA VAL A 116 -0.07 13.27 -0.10
C VAL A 116 1.08 14.27 0.01
N ASP A 117 1.36 14.75 1.22
CA ASP A 117 2.56 15.54 1.49
C ASP A 117 3.81 14.62 1.36
N ARG A 118 4.53 14.77 0.26
CA ARG A 118 5.71 13.97 -0.08
C ARG A 118 6.84 14.08 0.95
N SER A 119 6.85 15.15 1.74
CA SER A 119 7.87 15.34 2.78
C SER A 119 7.69 14.40 3.99
N LEU A 120 6.54 13.75 4.10
CA LEU A 120 6.25 12.76 5.16
C LEU A 120 6.81 11.38 4.88
N VAL A 121 7.14 11.05 3.62
CA VAL A 121 7.49 9.70 3.20
C VAL A 121 8.75 9.68 2.33
N ASP A 122 9.47 8.57 2.34
CA ASP A 122 10.65 8.34 1.53
C ASP A 122 10.32 7.58 0.23
N TRP A 123 9.15 6.91 0.23
CA TRP A 123 8.58 6.24 -0.93
C TRP A 123 7.06 6.36 -0.91
N LEU A 124 6.46 6.71 -2.04
CA LEU A 124 5.00 6.77 -2.21
C LEU A 124 4.57 5.83 -3.33
N THR A 125 3.85 4.78 -2.96
CA THR A 125 3.07 3.94 -3.87
C THR A 125 1.65 4.47 -3.92
N VAL A 126 1.15 4.72 -5.12
CA VAL A 126 -0.25 5.08 -5.37
C VAL A 126 -0.95 3.93 -6.06
N SER A 127 -2.00 3.41 -5.44
CA SER A 127 -2.84 2.34 -5.96
C SER A 127 -4.27 2.83 -6.16
N PRO A 128 -4.59 3.49 -7.29
CA PRO A 128 -5.91 4.05 -7.54
C PRO A 128 -6.99 2.98 -7.54
N LYS A 129 -8.15 3.32 -6.97
CA LYS A 129 -9.33 2.43 -6.94
C LYS A 129 -10.41 2.87 -7.93
N GLN A 130 -10.15 3.98 -8.61
CA GLN A 130 -11.02 4.59 -9.64
C GLN A 130 -10.14 5.28 -10.68
N GLU A 131 -10.65 5.51 -11.90
CA GLU A 131 -9.90 6.24 -12.95
C GLU A 131 -9.60 7.68 -12.53
N ALA A 132 -10.54 8.33 -11.83
CA ALA A 132 -10.33 9.67 -11.27
C ALA A 132 -9.71 9.59 -9.87
N PHE A 133 -8.48 10.06 -9.73
CA PHE A 133 -7.78 10.16 -8.45
C PHE A 133 -6.91 11.42 -8.42
N ALA A 134 -6.56 11.90 -7.22
CA ALA A 134 -5.92 13.20 -7.03
C ALA A 134 -4.39 13.16 -7.10
N GLN A 135 -3.76 12.10 -6.56
CA GLN A 135 -2.31 11.99 -6.47
C GLN A 135 -1.71 11.47 -7.77
N LYS A 136 -1.28 12.37 -8.65
CA LYS A 136 -0.79 12.07 -10.00
C LYS A 136 0.72 11.86 -10.12
N GLU A 137 1.45 11.90 -9.00
CA GLU A 137 2.90 11.70 -8.98
C GLU A 137 3.35 10.97 -7.72
N GLY A 138 4.47 10.23 -7.83
CA GLY A 138 5.02 9.43 -6.76
C GLY A 138 6.17 8.55 -7.24
N ASP A 139 6.56 7.58 -6.43
CA ASP A 139 7.62 6.65 -6.79
C ASP A 139 7.08 5.45 -7.57
N GLU A 140 5.83 5.05 -7.26
CA GLU A 140 5.22 3.88 -7.85
C GLU A 140 3.72 4.09 -8.09
N LEU A 141 3.27 3.79 -9.31
CA LEU A 141 1.85 3.60 -9.65
C LEU A 141 1.58 2.09 -9.74
N LYS A 142 0.68 1.59 -8.89
CA LYS A 142 0.31 0.18 -8.84
C LYS A 142 -1.19 0.04 -9.15
N VAL A 143 -1.51 -0.34 -10.39
CA VAL A 143 -2.89 -0.48 -10.86
C VAL A 143 -3.36 -1.92 -10.64
N LEU A 144 -4.50 -2.07 -9.98
CA LEU A 144 -5.12 -3.38 -9.80
C LEU A 144 -5.80 -3.85 -11.09
N PHE A 145 -5.67 -5.14 -11.39
CA PHE A 145 -6.17 -5.74 -12.61
C PHE A 145 -6.80 -7.10 -12.35
N THR A 146 -8.02 -7.32 -12.83
CA THR A 146 -8.69 -8.60 -12.67
C THR A 146 -8.91 -9.34 -13.99
N GLY A 147 -8.88 -8.65 -15.12
CA GLY A 147 -9.36 -9.18 -16.38
C GLY A 147 -10.88 -9.39 -16.42
N LEU A 148 -11.59 -9.13 -15.33
CA LEU A 148 -13.02 -9.36 -15.18
C LEU A 148 -13.74 -8.04 -14.91
N ASN A 149 -14.99 -7.94 -15.35
CA ASN A 149 -15.87 -6.82 -15.04
C ASN A 149 -16.29 -6.87 -13.55
N ALA A 150 -15.50 -6.26 -12.68
CA ALA A 150 -15.84 -6.11 -11.29
C ALA A 150 -15.84 -4.61 -10.91
N PRO A 151 -16.78 -4.16 -10.06
CA PRO A 151 -16.86 -2.77 -9.65
C PRO A 151 -15.54 -2.27 -9.03
N GLY A 152 -15.10 -1.06 -9.41
CA GLY A 152 -13.91 -0.43 -8.85
C GLY A 152 -12.57 -1.02 -9.29
N ILE A 153 -12.56 -2.02 -10.17
CA ILE A 153 -11.34 -2.65 -10.67
C ILE A 153 -11.19 -2.35 -12.17
N THR A 154 -9.95 -2.18 -12.59
CA THR A 154 -9.60 -1.90 -13.99
C THR A 154 -9.63 -3.18 -14.80
N PRO A 155 -10.66 -3.41 -15.64
CA PRO A 155 -10.82 -4.70 -16.33
C PRO A 155 -10.06 -4.78 -17.66
N THR A 156 -9.59 -3.66 -18.21
CA THR A 156 -9.00 -3.61 -19.55
C THR A 156 -7.70 -2.82 -19.59
N VAL A 157 -6.86 -3.15 -20.58
CA VAL A 157 -5.60 -2.43 -20.87
C VAL A 157 -5.85 -0.94 -21.15
N ASP A 158 -6.92 -0.61 -21.87
CA ASP A 158 -7.27 0.79 -22.15
C ASP A 158 -7.65 1.57 -20.88
N ALA A 159 -8.32 0.94 -19.93
CA ALA A 159 -8.59 1.58 -18.64
C ALA A 159 -7.28 1.80 -17.85
N VAL A 160 -6.34 0.85 -17.91
CA VAL A 160 -4.99 1.05 -17.32
C VAL A 160 -4.28 2.23 -17.97
N ARG A 161 -4.33 2.37 -19.30
CA ARG A 161 -3.76 3.51 -20.01
C ARG A 161 -4.38 4.83 -19.57
N ARG A 162 -5.73 4.91 -19.44
CA ARG A 162 -6.42 6.12 -18.95
C ARG A 162 -6.03 6.48 -17.52
N ILE A 163 -5.89 5.51 -16.63
CA ILE A 163 -5.41 5.74 -15.24
C ILE A 163 -4.02 6.35 -15.25
N ALA A 164 -3.12 5.85 -16.11
CA ALA A 164 -1.75 6.33 -16.19
C ALA A 164 -1.60 7.67 -16.93
N GLU A 165 -2.60 8.08 -17.68
CA GLU A 165 -2.56 9.33 -18.44
C GLU A 165 -2.37 10.55 -17.52
N GLY A 166 -1.43 11.41 -17.87
CA GLY A 166 -1.10 12.60 -17.09
C GLY A 166 -0.43 12.34 -15.74
N THR A 167 0.04 11.11 -15.49
CA THR A 167 0.76 10.76 -14.27
C THR A 167 2.27 10.81 -14.44
N ARG A 168 3.00 10.96 -13.32
CA ARG A 168 4.47 10.96 -13.27
C ARG A 168 4.97 10.08 -12.12
N PHE A 169 5.26 8.83 -12.42
CA PHE A 169 5.80 7.88 -11.45
C PHE A 169 7.13 7.29 -11.94
N GLY A 170 8.00 6.93 -11.01
CA GLY A 170 9.25 6.26 -11.34
C GLY A 170 9.06 4.80 -11.76
N ASN A 171 7.97 4.17 -11.30
CA ASN A 171 7.65 2.76 -11.54
C ASN A 171 6.17 2.60 -11.84
N TYR A 172 5.83 1.71 -12.77
CA TYR A 172 4.46 1.38 -13.15
C TYR A 172 4.26 -0.12 -13.02
N PHE A 173 3.28 -0.51 -12.21
CA PHE A 173 2.94 -1.91 -11.97
C PHE A 173 1.48 -2.20 -12.28
N LEU A 174 1.27 -3.33 -12.92
CA LEU A 174 -0.03 -3.98 -13.03
C LEU A 174 -0.06 -5.14 -12.04
N GLN A 175 -1.01 -5.15 -11.12
CA GLN A 175 -1.13 -6.17 -10.09
C GLN A 175 -2.45 -6.91 -10.24
N PRO A 176 -2.42 -8.22 -10.57
CA PRO A 176 -3.62 -9.03 -10.54
C PRO A 176 -4.15 -9.08 -9.10
N ILE A 177 -5.46 -8.88 -8.97
CA ILE A 177 -6.12 -8.95 -7.68
C ILE A 177 -6.47 -10.39 -7.36
N ASP A 178 -6.32 -10.75 -6.09
CA ASP A 178 -6.74 -12.04 -5.57
C ASP A 178 -8.18 -11.95 -5.10
N ILE A 179 -9.09 -12.53 -5.87
CA ILE A 179 -10.50 -12.68 -5.52
C ILE A 179 -10.74 -14.16 -5.29
N PRO A 180 -10.91 -14.63 -4.04
CA PRO A 180 -11.02 -16.05 -3.73
C PRO A 180 -12.14 -16.76 -4.50
N GLU A 181 -13.26 -16.07 -4.74
CA GLU A 181 -14.43 -16.60 -5.46
C GLU A 181 -14.13 -16.92 -6.94
N THR A 182 -13.06 -16.35 -7.50
CA THR A 182 -12.65 -16.61 -8.90
C THR A 182 -11.53 -17.64 -9.03
N GLY A 183 -11.10 -18.24 -7.91
CA GLY A 183 -10.02 -19.22 -7.89
C GLY A 183 -8.62 -18.63 -7.79
N GLY A 184 -8.52 -17.36 -7.37
CA GLY A 184 -7.26 -16.66 -7.17
C GLY A 184 -6.91 -15.64 -8.26
N PRO A 185 -5.70 -15.06 -8.22
CA PRO A 185 -5.30 -14.00 -9.14
C PRO A 185 -5.10 -14.52 -10.57
N ASN A 186 -5.63 -13.81 -11.55
CA ASN A 186 -5.46 -14.15 -12.97
C ASN A 186 -4.11 -13.67 -13.50
N TYR A 187 -3.05 -14.39 -13.19
CA TYR A 187 -1.69 -14.06 -13.68
C TYR A 187 -1.57 -14.14 -15.20
N THR A 188 -2.24 -15.06 -15.86
CA THR A 188 -2.15 -15.22 -17.32
C THR A 188 -2.61 -13.98 -18.05
N GLU A 189 -3.79 -13.46 -17.70
CA GLU A 189 -4.31 -12.22 -18.31
C GLU A 189 -3.48 -11.01 -17.92
N ALA A 190 -3.02 -10.92 -16.66
CA ALA A 190 -2.18 -9.83 -16.23
C ALA A 190 -0.83 -9.81 -16.97
N VAL A 191 -0.22 -10.96 -17.22
CA VAL A 191 1.01 -11.05 -18.03
C VAL A 191 0.76 -10.59 -19.46
N GLN A 192 -0.34 -11.04 -20.10
CA GLN A 192 -0.69 -10.59 -21.45
C GLN A 192 -0.92 -9.09 -21.50
N ALA A 193 -1.62 -8.53 -20.49
CA ALA A 193 -1.84 -7.09 -20.39
C ALA A 193 -0.54 -6.29 -20.21
N VAL A 194 0.40 -6.76 -19.41
CA VAL A 194 1.72 -6.12 -19.27
C VAL A 194 2.51 -6.18 -20.57
N MET A 195 2.46 -7.30 -21.30
CA MET A 195 3.10 -7.43 -22.61
C MET A 195 2.50 -6.49 -23.64
N GLU A 196 1.18 -6.30 -23.63
CA GLU A 196 0.48 -5.34 -24.51
C GLU A 196 0.76 -3.87 -24.14
N LEU A 197 0.83 -3.57 -22.83
CA LEU A 197 1.18 -2.22 -22.35
C LEU A 197 2.61 -1.85 -22.74
N GLY A 198 3.54 -2.79 -22.70
CA GLY A 198 4.96 -2.56 -22.91
C GLY A 198 5.63 -1.71 -21.82
N PRO A 199 6.91 -1.32 -22.00
CA PRO A 199 7.58 -0.46 -21.04
C PRO A 199 6.88 0.88 -20.85
N PRO A 200 6.83 1.44 -19.62
CA PRO A 200 7.58 1.02 -18.42
C PRO A 200 6.82 0.04 -17.49
N TRP A 201 5.74 -0.56 -17.95
CA TRP A 201 4.90 -1.44 -17.13
C TRP A 201 5.60 -2.73 -16.74
N ARG A 202 5.38 -3.17 -15.51
CA ARG A 202 5.86 -4.43 -14.94
C ARG A 202 4.74 -5.15 -14.21
N LEU A 203 4.82 -6.47 -14.11
CA LEU A 203 3.92 -7.26 -13.29
C LEU A 203 4.31 -7.11 -11.81
N SER A 204 3.35 -6.83 -10.94
CA SER A 204 3.49 -6.98 -9.49
C SER A 204 2.80 -8.27 -9.06
N VAL A 205 3.55 -9.16 -8.40
CA VAL A 205 3.01 -10.37 -7.78
C VAL A 205 2.87 -10.11 -6.29
N GLN A 206 1.79 -10.56 -5.66
CA GLN A 206 1.62 -10.54 -4.21
C GLN A 206 2.44 -11.70 -3.60
N THR A 207 3.75 -11.49 -3.42
CA THR A 207 4.68 -12.54 -3.01
C THR A 207 4.38 -13.09 -1.61
N HIS A 208 3.80 -12.27 -0.73
CA HIS A 208 3.34 -12.71 0.60
C HIS A 208 2.27 -13.81 0.48
N LYS A 209 1.34 -13.73 -0.47
CA LYS A 209 0.34 -14.79 -0.70
C LYS A 209 0.94 -16.08 -1.25
N VAL A 210 2.01 -15.98 -2.05
CA VAL A 210 2.71 -17.15 -2.62
C VAL A 210 3.58 -17.84 -1.56
N THR A 211 4.21 -17.06 -0.68
CA THR A 211 5.14 -17.56 0.34
C THR A 211 4.45 -17.90 1.66
N GLY A 212 3.19 -17.49 1.85
CA GLY A 212 2.42 -17.74 3.08
C GLY A 212 2.89 -16.91 4.28
N ILE A 213 3.62 -15.82 4.05
CA ILE A 213 3.98 -14.85 5.11
C ILE A 213 2.85 -13.83 5.32
N PRO A 214 2.80 -13.16 6.49
CA PRO A 214 1.80 -12.12 6.76
C PRO A 214 1.83 -10.97 5.77
#